data_589979076c3119fda9343cd191106edd
#
_entry.id   589979076c3119fda9343cd191106edd
#
_cell.length_a   1.000
_cell.length_b   1.000
_cell.length_c   1.000
_cell.angle_alpha   90.00
_cell.angle_beta   90.00
_cell.angle_gamma   90.00
#
_symmetry.space_group_name_H-M   'P 1'
#
loop_
_entity.id
_entity.type
_entity.pdbx_description
1 polymer ?
#
loop_
_entity_poly.entity_id
_entity_poly.type
_entity_poly.pdbx_seq_one_letter_code
_entity_poly.pdbx_strand_id
1 'polypeptide(L)'
;NRTKEGSVSATGAFISNISGLSPNTTYYVRAYGTNTAGTSYGNEVSFTTRTQAPTVSTQAVSGIGPTTATGNGSITDLGAPPPTQHGVCWNTTGTPTITDSKTAQGSVSATGAFTSNMTGLSSNTTYYVRAYATDTAGTFYGNEVSFTTHTHGPTVTTQAVSGIGPTTATGNGNITNLGTPPLTQHGVCWNTTGSPTISDNRTKEGSVSATGAFTSSMTGLSPNTTYYVRAYATDTVGTAYGNQVSFSTSAQTPTVSTQAVAHIGTTTAIGNGNITDLGAPNPMQHGVCWSTTVNPTIAGSKTAQGSVSATGAFTSNMSGLSPDTTYYVRAYATNTAGTSYGNEVSFTARAKAPTVTTQAETDIGETTATGNGTITDLGAPPPTQ
;
A
#
# COMPACT_ATOMS: atom_id res chain seq x y z
N ASN A 1 58.37 -47.62 26.82
CA ASN A 1 57.79 -48.75 26.09
C ASN A 1 58.93 -49.52 25.42
N ARG A 2 58.79 -50.84 25.25
CA ARG A 2 59.73 -51.70 24.54
C ARG A 2 59.03 -52.84 23.84
N THR A 3 59.54 -53.21 22.67
CA THR A 3 59.22 -54.48 22.02
C THR A 3 60.20 -55.54 22.48
N LYS A 4 59.80 -56.86 22.46
CA LYS A 4 60.66 -58.00 22.75
C LYS A 4 60.55 -59.03 21.62
N GLU A 5 61.64 -59.23 20.91
CA GLU A 5 61.68 -60.20 19.77
C GLU A 5 62.16 -61.62 20.15
N GLY A 6 62.41 -61.82 21.41
CA GLY A 6 62.91 -63.15 21.94
C GLY A 6 64.44 -63.25 21.93
N SER A 7 64.95 -64.50 22.16
CA SER A 7 66.41 -64.81 22.17
C SER A 7 66.95 -64.93 20.76
N VAL A 8 68.18 -64.41 20.52
CA VAL A 8 68.91 -64.55 19.27
C VAL A 8 70.15 -65.41 19.50
N SER A 9 70.50 -66.25 18.53
CA SER A 9 71.65 -67.15 18.58
C SER A 9 72.77 -66.76 17.58
N ALA A 10 72.56 -65.71 16.78
CA ALA A 10 73.52 -65.15 15.80
C ALA A 10 73.44 -63.65 15.70
N THR A 11 74.50 -63.04 15.25
CA THR A 11 74.54 -61.64 14.93
C THR A 11 73.76 -61.36 13.61
N GLY A 12 73.06 -60.24 13.52
CA GLY A 12 72.34 -59.87 12.32
C GLY A 12 71.40 -58.70 12.58
N ALA A 13 70.75 -58.26 11.51
CA ALA A 13 69.68 -57.27 11.58
C ALA A 13 68.38 -57.87 12.12
N PHE A 14 67.61 -57.11 12.86
CA PHE A 14 66.29 -57.48 13.31
C PHE A 14 65.31 -56.34 13.06
N ILE A 15 64.04 -56.68 12.96
CA ILE A 15 62.92 -55.77 12.76
C ILE A 15 61.97 -55.87 13.97
N SER A 16 61.58 -54.74 14.47
CA SER A 16 60.60 -54.65 15.55
C SER A 16 59.45 -53.75 15.14
N ASN A 17 58.22 -54.27 15.23
CA ASN A 17 57.01 -53.47 14.97
C ASN A 17 56.65 -52.66 16.21
N ILE A 18 56.60 -51.35 16.06
CA ILE A 18 56.16 -50.41 17.11
C ILE A 18 54.71 -50.03 16.85
N SER A 19 53.83 -50.30 17.79
CA SER A 19 52.40 -50.04 17.71
C SER A 19 51.90 -49.21 18.92
N GLY A 20 50.67 -48.71 18.84
CA GLY A 20 50.08 -47.88 19.90
C GLY A 20 50.71 -46.47 19.99
N LEU A 21 51.27 -45.96 18.90
CA LEU A 21 51.84 -44.65 18.81
C LEU A 21 50.72 -43.62 18.62
N SER A 22 50.88 -42.44 19.24
CA SER A 22 50.00 -41.28 19.02
C SER A 22 50.35 -40.59 17.68
N PRO A 23 49.41 -40.15 16.89
CA PRO A 23 49.64 -39.37 15.69
C PRO A 23 50.41 -38.05 15.97
N ASN A 24 51.07 -37.46 14.94
CA ASN A 24 51.80 -36.20 14.99
C ASN A 24 52.71 -36.06 16.22
N THR A 25 53.34 -37.17 16.63
CA THR A 25 54.18 -37.26 17.83
C THR A 25 55.57 -37.70 17.47
N THR A 26 56.60 -37.01 17.96
CA THR A 26 57.96 -37.39 17.79
C THR A 26 58.36 -38.44 18.83
N TYR A 27 58.82 -39.56 18.36
CA TYR A 27 59.33 -40.66 19.17
C TYR A 27 60.83 -40.83 18.97
N TYR A 28 61.51 -41.17 20.10
CA TYR A 28 62.91 -41.51 20.14
C TYR A 28 63.04 -42.99 20.35
N VAL A 29 63.86 -43.73 19.53
CA VAL A 29 63.95 -45.15 19.50
C VAL A 29 65.41 -45.57 19.57
N ARG A 30 65.65 -46.59 20.34
CA ARG A 30 66.96 -47.24 20.45
C ARG A 30 66.79 -48.77 20.37
N ALA A 31 67.61 -49.44 19.55
CA ALA A 31 67.74 -50.88 19.61
C ALA A 31 68.43 -51.26 20.92
N TYR A 32 68.06 -52.41 21.47
CA TYR A 32 68.70 -52.94 22.69
C TYR A 32 68.89 -54.46 22.63
N GLY A 33 69.91 -54.97 23.31
CA GLY A 33 70.16 -56.38 23.54
C GLY A 33 70.42 -56.61 25.02
N THR A 34 69.86 -57.65 25.58
CA THR A 34 70.00 -58.03 27.01
C THR A 34 70.50 -59.48 27.16
N ASN A 35 71.50 -59.69 28.02
CA ASN A 35 71.99 -60.96 28.46
C ASN A 35 72.14 -60.94 29.99
N THR A 36 72.76 -62.00 30.55
CA THR A 36 73.01 -62.11 32.00
C THR A 36 73.96 -61.09 32.57
N ALA A 37 74.79 -60.46 31.73
CA ALA A 37 75.72 -59.40 32.13
C ALA A 37 75.09 -58.00 32.13
N GLY A 38 73.93 -57.78 31.46
CA GLY A 38 73.24 -56.45 31.41
C GLY A 38 72.55 -56.18 30.08
N THR A 39 72.13 -54.97 29.92
CA THR A 39 71.48 -54.41 28.70
C THR A 39 72.37 -53.36 28.03
N SER A 40 72.58 -53.56 26.72
CA SER A 40 73.26 -52.56 25.88
C SER A 40 72.27 -51.92 24.92
N TYR A 41 72.48 -50.65 24.63
CA TYR A 41 71.64 -49.86 23.74
C TYR A 41 72.42 -49.33 22.51
N GLY A 42 71.79 -49.37 21.36
CA GLY A 42 72.29 -48.66 20.16
C GLY A 42 72.12 -47.17 20.25
N ASN A 43 72.53 -46.48 19.16
CA ASN A 43 72.32 -45.04 19.02
C ASN A 43 70.83 -44.73 19.02
N GLU A 44 70.50 -43.53 19.51
CA GLU A 44 69.15 -43.04 19.43
C GLU A 44 68.85 -42.44 18.04
N VAL A 45 67.65 -42.78 17.52
CA VAL A 45 67.11 -42.21 16.30
C VAL A 45 65.67 -41.68 16.63
N SER A 46 65.26 -40.67 15.94
CA SER A 46 63.88 -40.13 16.10
C SER A 46 63.10 -40.24 14.80
N PHE A 47 61.80 -40.37 14.94
CA PHE A 47 60.85 -40.24 13.85
C PHE A 47 59.58 -39.60 14.38
N THR A 48 58.83 -38.90 13.49
CA THR A 48 57.51 -38.36 13.85
C THR A 48 56.45 -39.13 13.12
N THR A 49 55.43 -39.57 13.88
CA THR A 49 54.25 -40.24 13.29
C THR A 49 53.48 -39.25 12.40
N ARG A 50 52.81 -39.77 11.40
CA ARG A 50 52.02 -38.95 10.48
C ARG A 50 50.87 -38.28 11.22
N THR A 51 50.44 -37.10 10.67
CA THR A 51 49.23 -36.41 11.11
C THR A 51 48.00 -37.27 10.86
N GLN A 52 47.00 -37.13 11.70
CA GLN A 52 45.67 -37.73 11.53
C GLN A 52 44.71 -36.61 11.18
N ALA A 53 43.94 -36.77 10.10
CA ALA A 53 42.94 -35.80 9.67
C ALA A 53 41.74 -35.74 10.65
N PRO A 54 41.18 -34.57 10.91
CA PRO A 54 39.91 -34.48 11.64
C PRO A 54 38.75 -35.10 10.85
N THR A 55 37.77 -35.61 11.56
CA THR A 55 36.52 -36.13 10.97
C THR A 55 35.38 -35.17 11.26
N VAL A 56 34.73 -34.69 10.18
CA VAL A 56 33.67 -33.66 10.22
C VAL A 56 32.43 -34.25 9.55
N SER A 57 31.26 -33.98 10.10
CA SER A 57 29.97 -34.28 9.47
C SER A 57 29.12 -33.01 9.38
N THR A 58 28.42 -32.85 8.25
CA THR A 58 27.44 -31.76 8.08
C THR A 58 26.08 -32.27 8.52
N GLN A 59 25.39 -31.49 9.32
CA GLN A 59 24.04 -31.76 9.80
C GLN A 59 23.04 -30.96 8.95
N ALA A 60 21.76 -31.35 9.06
CA ALA A 60 20.68 -30.61 8.39
C ALA A 60 20.66 -29.14 8.82
N VAL A 61 20.50 -28.23 7.85
CA VAL A 61 20.38 -26.78 8.08
C VAL A 61 19.06 -26.49 8.81
N SER A 62 19.09 -25.57 9.75
CA SER A 62 17.93 -25.18 10.57
C SER A 62 17.74 -23.66 10.55
N GLY A 63 16.64 -23.14 11.14
CA GLY A 63 16.38 -21.69 11.21
C GLY A 63 16.37 -21.01 9.84
N ILE A 64 15.85 -21.70 8.81
CA ILE A 64 15.82 -21.19 7.44
C ILE A 64 14.84 -20.02 7.35
N GLY A 65 15.35 -18.84 7.01
CA GLY A 65 14.61 -17.63 6.70
C GLY A 65 14.74 -17.25 5.23
N PRO A 66 14.26 -16.05 4.85
CA PRO A 66 14.44 -15.56 3.49
C PRO A 66 15.90 -15.21 3.13
N THR A 67 16.68 -14.73 4.10
CA THR A 67 18.06 -14.25 3.87
C THR A 67 19.06 -14.77 4.89
N THR A 68 18.64 -15.68 5.77
CA THR A 68 19.46 -16.26 6.84
C THR A 68 19.13 -17.73 7.00
N ALA A 69 20.11 -18.49 7.54
CA ALA A 69 19.92 -19.88 7.98
C ALA A 69 20.96 -20.21 9.06
N THR A 70 20.78 -21.32 9.77
CA THR A 70 21.76 -21.88 10.68
C THR A 70 22.34 -23.15 10.10
N GLY A 71 23.62 -23.09 9.73
CA GLY A 71 24.41 -24.26 9.33
C GLY A 71 24.84 -25.04 10.57
N ASN A 72 24.71 -26.35 10.52
CA ASN A 72 25.00 -27.25 11.62
C ASN A 72 26.08 -28.27 11.22
N GLY A 73 27.04 -28.50 12.10
CA GLY A 73 28.11 -29.48 11.90
C GLY A 73 28.47 -30.22 13.17
N SER A 74 29.24 -31.28 13.05
CA SER A 74 29.84 -31.99 14.17
C SER A 74 31.25 -32.42 13.82
N ILE A 75 32.19 -32.23 14.75
CA ILE A 75 33.54 -32.79 14.69
C ILE A 75 33.51 -34.03 15.57
N THR A 76 33.71 -35.21 14.97
CA THR A 76 33.67 -36.49 15.66
C THR A 76 35.04 -37.03 16.00
N ASP A 77 36.10 -36.54 15.34
CA ASP A 77 37.50 -36.77 15.64
C ASP A 77 38.29 -35.49 15.38
N LEU A 78 39.08 -35.05 16.37
CA LEU A 78 39.90 -33.81 16.24
C LEU A 78 41.11 -34.02 15.31
N GLY A 79 41.48 -35.24 15.04
CA GLY A 79 42.74 -35.46 14.36
C GLY A 79 43.96 -35.10 15.22
N ALA A 80 45.12 -35.09 14.61
CA ALA A 80 46.36 -34.64 15.24
C ALA A 80 47.30 -34.01 14.18
N PRO A 81 47.55 -32.68 14.29
CA PRO A 81 47.12 -31.78 15.36
C PRO A 81 45.65 -31.43 15.27
N PRO A 82 45.02 -30.91 16.37
CA PRO A 82 43.62 -30.45 16.36
C PRO A 82 43.39 -29.30 15.37
N PRO A 83 42.15 -29.12 14.90
CA PRO A 83 41.83 -28.07 13.95
C PRO A 83 42.04 -26.65 14.52
N THR A 84 42.66 -25.80 13.70
CA THR A 84 42.88 -24.37 13.99
C THR A 84 41.72 -23.51 13.56
N GLN A 85 40.84 -24.07 12.71
CA GLN A 85 39.65 -23.37 12.21
C GLN A 85 38.55 -24.37 11.90
N HIS A 86 37.27 -24.02 12.18
CA HIS A 86 36.11 -24.77 11.77
C HIS A 86 34.94 -23.86 11.45
N GLY A 87 33.88 -24.39 10.83
CA GLY A 87 32.69 -23.68 10.46
C GLY A 87 31.90 -24.39 9.38
N VAL A 88 31.05 -23.66 8.68
CA VAL A 88 30.36 -24.11 7.47
C VAL A 88 30.75 -23.25 6.27
N CYS A 89 30.76 -23.85 5.08
CA CYS A 89 30.89 -23.13 3.81
C CYS A 89 29.69 -23.45 2.93
N TRP A 90 29.31 -22.50 2.06
CA TRP A 90 28.12 -22.65 1.21
C TRP A 90 28.25 -21.91 -0.12
N ASN A 91 27.56 -22.42 -1.13
CA ASN A 91 27.38 -21.79 -2.44
C ASN A 91 26.04 -22.23 -3.07
N THR A 92 25.77 -21.80 -4.30
CA THR A 92 24.55 -22.16 -5.06
C THR A 92 24.84 -23.19 -6.17
N THR A 93 26.07 -23.65 -6.34
CA THR A 93 26.51 -24.51 -7.46
C THR A 93 26.84 -25.94 -7.06
N GLY A 94 26.90 -26.22 -5.75
CA GLY A 94 27.29 -27.52 -5.19
C GLY A 94 28.78 -27.61 -4.84
N THR A 95 29.13 -28.63 -4.07
CA THR A 95 30.49 -28.90 -3.56
C THR A 95 31.20 -27.68 -2.98
N PRO A 96 30.59 -26.93 -2.02
CA PRO A 96 31.20 -25.74 -1.45
C PRO A 96 32.50 -26.05 -0.74
N THR A 97 33.44 -25.10 -0.85
CA THR A 97 34.75 -25.12 -0.23
C THR A 97 34.99 -23.85 0.59
N ILE A 98 36.09 -23.79 1.32
CA ILE A 98 36.46 -22.58 2.08
C ILE A 98 36.81 -21.37 1.21
N THR A 99 36.85 -21.50 -0.11
CA THR A 99 36.98 -20.37 -1.06
C THR A 99 35.64 -19.69 -1.35
N ASP A 100 34.54 -20.41 -1.09
CA ASP A 100 33.18 -19.86 -1.19
C ASP A 100 32.80 -19.08 0.08
N SER A 101 31.52 -18.71 0.19
CA SER A 101 31.00 -18.12 1.42
C SER A 101 31.18 -19.08 2.61
N LYS A 102 31.58 -18.55 3.75
CA LYS A 102 31.88 -19.39 4.93
C LYS A 102 31.72 -18.64 6.24
N THR A 103 31.54 -19.38 7.31
CA THR A 103 31.78 -18.92 8.68
C THR A 103 33.17 -19.36 9.13
N ALA A 104 33.74 -18.66 10.11
CA ALA A 104 35.04 -18.97 10.69
C ALA A 104 34.95 -18.82 12.22
N GLN A 105 34.94 -19.96 12.94
CA GLN A 105 34.71 -20.02 14.39
C GLN A 105 35.99 -20.23 15.22
N GLY A 106 37.16 -20.30 14.53
CA GLY A 106 38.46 -20.49 15.18
C GLY A 106 38.78 -21.95 15.50
N SER A 107 39.73 -22.16 16.42
CA SER A 107 40.18 -23.48 16.85
C SER A 107 39.12 -24.21 17.69
N VAL A 108 39.22 -25.55 17.69
CA VAL A 108 38.38 -26.41 18.51
C VAL A 108 39.25 -27.41 19.27
N SER A 109 38.96 -27.63 20.55
CA SER A 109 39.73 -28.48 21.46
C SER A 109 38.96 -29.72 21.96
N ALA A 110 37.70 -29.83 21.59
CA ALA A 110 36.85 -31.00 21.96
C ALA A 110 35.97 -31.38 20.76
N THR A 111 35.67 -32.67 20.66
CA THR A 111 34.66 -33.18 19.72
C THR A 111 33.27 -32.71 20.11
N GLY A 112 32.39 -32.55 19.16
CA GLY A 112 31.00 -32.16 19.42
C GLY A 112 30.34 -31.47 18.24
N ALA A 113 29.05 -31.14 18.44
CA ALA A 113 28.25 -30.39 17.49
C ALA A 113 28.56 -28.88 17.61
N PHE A 114 28.44 -28.19 16.50
CA PHE A 114 28.53 -26.72 16.45
C PHE A 114 27.50 -26.16 15.49
N THR A 115 27.16 -24.89 15.66
CA THR A 115 26.24 -24.13 14.81
C THR A 115 26.89 -22.88 14.28
N SER A 116 26.49 -22.45 13.09
CA SER A 116 27.03 -21.27 12.41
C SER A 116 25.91 -20.46 11.78
N ASN A 117 25.83 -19.17 12.04
CA ASN A 117 24.86 -18.30 11.40
C ASN A 117 25.30 -17.95 9.96
N MET A 118 24.48 -18.33 9.00
CA MET A 118 24.60 -17.97 7.58
C MET A 118 23.75 -16.74 7.32
N THR A 119 24.32 -15.66 6.79
CA THR A 119 23.63 -14.39 6.53
C THR A 119 23.91 -13.92 5.10
N GLY A 120 23.12 -12.94 4.61
CA GLY A 120 23.29 -12.41 3.26
C GLY A 120 22.88 -13.39 2.16
N LEU A 121 22.02 -14.36 2.49
CA LEU A 121 21.48 -15.29 1.52
C LEU A 121 20.43 -14.59 0.63
N SER A 122 20.29 -15.05 -0.61
CA SER A 122 19.20 -14.66 -1.49
C SER A 122 17.93 -15.45 -1.15
N SER A 123 16.78 -14.81 -1.16
CA SER A 123 15.51 -15.50 -0.91
C SER A 123 15.12 -16.42 -2.08
N ASN A 124 14.29 -17.42 -1.79
CA ASN A 124 13.84 -18.44 -2.75
C ASN A 124 15.00 -19.07 -3.54
N THR A 125 16.15 -19.32 -2.88
CA THR A 125 17.37 -19.76 -3.52
C THR A 125 17.86 -21.05 -2.83
N THR A 126 18.23 -22.05 -3.62
CA THR A 126 18.83 -23.28 -3.11
C THR A 126 20.33 -23.10 -2.87
N TYR A 127 20.76 -23.45 -1.67
CA TYR A 127 22.14 -23.47 -1.25
C TYR A 127 22.60 -24.88 -0.89
N TYR A 128 23.86 -25.17 -1.19
CA TYR A 128 24.58 -26.36 -0.78
C TYR A 128 25.54 -25.97 0.34
N VAL A 129 25.64 -26.80 1.38
CA VAL A 129 26.39 -26.51 2.60
C VAL A 129 27.25 -27.69 2.98
N ARG A 130 28.47 -27.43 3.42
CA ARG A 130 29.38 -28.39 4.04
C ARG A 130 29.98 -27.82 5.31
N ALA A 131 29.97 -28.56 6.37
CA ALA A 131 30.80 -28.31 7.54
C ALA A 131 32.28 -28.56 7.18
N TYR A 132 33.18 -27.81 7.77
CA TYR A 132 34.61 -27.95 7.52
C TYR A 132 35.44 -27.81 8.81
N ALA A 133 36.62 -28.43 8.80
CA ALA A 133 37.68 -28.22 9.78
C ALA A 133 39.02 -28.16 9.06
N THR A 134 39.87 -27.24 9.50
CA THR A 134 41.21 -26.98 8.91
C THR A 134 42.28 -27.18 9.96
N ASP A 135 43.26 -27.99 9.66
CA ASP A 135 44.50 -28.16 10.44
C ASP A 135 45.75 -27.84 9.56
N THR A 136 46.94 -28.16 10.03
CA THR A 136 48.20 -27.97 9.29
C THR A 136 48.35 -28.89 8.08
N ALA A 137 47.58 -30.00 7.99
CA ALA A 137 47.58 -30.93 6.87
C ALA A 137 46.61 -30.51 5.75
N GLY A 138 45.63 -29.66 6.04
CA GLY A 138 44.68 -29.15 5.05
C GLY A 138 43.30 -28.88 5.60
N THR A 139 42.30 -28.78 4.70
CA THR A 139 40.88 -28.60 5.05
C THR A 139 40.11 -29.88 4.72
N PHE A 140 39.32 -30.33 5.67
CA PHE A 140 38.50 -31.54 5.62
C PHE A 140 37.03 -31.12 5.71
N TYR A 141 36.18 -31.75 4.90
CA TYR A 141 34.79 -31.37 4.74
C TYR A 141 33.87 -32.55 5.12
N GLY A 142 32.75 -32.22 5.73
CA GLY A 142 31.63 -33.14 5.90
C GLY A 142 30.89 -33.39 4.58
N ASN A 143 29.88 -34.28 4.68
CA ASN A 143 28.95 -34.53 3.57
C ASN A 143 28.25 -33.20 3.15
N GLU A 144 27.82 -33.13 1.90
CA GLU A 144 27.03 -32.03 1.41
C GLU A 144 25.56 -32.19 1.83
N VAL A 145 24.92 -31.10 2.25
CA VAL A 145 23.49 -30.98 2.43
C VAL A 145 22.98 -29.75 1.67
N SER A 146 21.72 -29.75 1.24
CA SER A 146 21.11 -28.62 0.57
C SER A 146 19.86 -28.16 1.30
N PHE A 147 19.52 -26.88 1.13
CA PHE A 147 18.29 -26.27 1.61
C PHE A 147 17.89 -25.12 0.67
N THR A 148 16.61 -24.73 0.70
CA THR A 148 16.12 -23.57 -0.03
C THR A 148 15.63 -22.53 0.96
N THR A 149 16.12 -21.27 0.81
CA THR A 149 15.64 -20.15 1.62
C THR A 149 14.18 -19.86 1.34
N HIS A 150 13.48 -19.31 2.33
CA HIS A 150 12.07 -18.96 2.19
C HIS A 150 11.88 -17.82 1.18
N THR A 151 10.68 -17.76 0.59
CA THR A 151 10.23 -16.60 -0.21
C THR A 151 10.06 -15.39 0.68
N HIS A 152 10.19 -14.20 0.11
CA HIS A 152 9.93 -12.92 0.77
C HIS A 152 8.87 -12.17 -0.03
N GLY A 153 7.69 -11.95 0.55
CA GLY A 153 6.62 -11.20 -0.08
C GLY A 153 6.97 -9.72 -0.34
N PRO A 154 6.24 -9.04 -1.23
CA PRO A 154 6.45 -7.62 -1.48
C PRO A 154 6.14 -6.77 -0.25
N THR A 155 6.68 -5.56 -0.18
CA THR A 155 6.30 -4.56 0.81
C THR A 155 5.90 -3.26 0.11
N VAL A 156 4.81 -2.66 0.61
CA VAL A 156 4.21 -1.45 0.04
C VAL A 156 3.75 -0.51 1.16
N THR A 157 3.81 0.79 0.93
CA THR A 157 3.26 1.81 1.83
C THR A 157 2.19 2.61 1.10
N THR A 158 1.13 2.97 1.82
CA THR A 158 0.09 3.87 1.30
C THR A 158 0.49 5.30 1.55
N GLN A 159 0.38 6.14 0.54
CA GLN A 159 0.62 7.58 0.61
C GLN A 159 -0.72 8.33 0.72
N ALA A 160 -0.66 9.61 1.07
CA ALA A 160 -1.85 10.46 1.13
C ALA A 160 -2.55 10.51 -0.24
N VAL A 161 -3.88 10.42 -0.23
CA VAL A 161 -4.73 10.56 -1.44
C VAL A 161 -4.68 12.00 -1.92
N SER A 162 -4.64 12.18 -3.24
CA SER A 162 -4.58 13.49 -3.89
C SER A 162 -5.66 13.64 -4.97
N GLY A 163 -5.80 14.82 -5.59
CA GLY A 163 -6.76 15.05 -6.67
C GLY A 163 -8.21 14.72 -6.30
N ILE A 164 -8.60 15.02 -5.06
CA ILE A 164 -9.91 14.66 -4.50
C ILE A 164 -11.00 15.54 -5.15
N GLY A 165 -11.85 14.91 -5.94
CA GLY A 165 -13.07 15.47 -6.51
C GLY A 165 -14.33 14.89 -5.86
N PRO A 166 -15.53 15.21 -6.41
CA PRO A 166 -16.77 14.63 -5.92
C PRO A 166 -16.88 13.11 -6.18
N THR A 167 -16.41 12.64 -7.33
CA THR A 167 -16.58 11.26 -7.78
C THR A 167 -15.27 10.58 -8.17
N THR A 168 -14.14 11.28 -8.00
CA THR A 168 -12.80 10.80 -8.36
C THR A 168 -11.76 11.20 -7.33
N ALA A 169 -10.68 10.43 -7.25
CA ALA A 169 -9.49 10.76 -6.48
C ALA A 169 -8.27 10.02 -7.06
N THR A 170 -7.08 10.42 -6.65
CA THR A 170 -5.84 9.72 -6.97
C THR A 170 -5.31 9.03 -5.71
N GLY A 171 -5.31 7.70 -5.73
CA GLY A 171 -4.67 6.88 -4.72
C GLY A 171 -3.16 6.81 -4.99
N ASN A 172 -2.35 6.91 -3.94
CA ASN A 172 -0.89 6.94 -4.04
C ASN A 172 -0.27 5.85 -3.17
N GLY A 173 0.74 5.18 -3.68
CA GLY A 173 1.49 4.16 -2.97
C GLY A 173 2.98 4.19 -3.29
N ASN A 174 3.77 3.46 -2.50
CA ASN A 174 5.19 3.26 -2.76
C ASN A 174 5.56 1.81 -2.48
N ILE A 175 6.05 1.11 -3.50
CA ILE A 175 6.59 -0.24 -3.38
C ILE A 175 8.01 -0.12 -2.85
N THR A 176 8.26 -0.63 -1.64
CA THR A 176 9.56 -0.55 -0.96
C THR A 176 10.40 -1.82 -1.13
N ASN A 177 9.75 -2.95 -1.47
CA ASN A 177 10.40 -4.20 -1.84
C ASN A 177 9.49 -4.96 -2.83
N LEU A 178 10.08 -5.49 -3.90
CA LEU A 178 9.35 -6.24 -4.93
C LEU A 178 8.94 -7.65 -4.49
N GLY A 179 9.57 -8.18 -3.43
CA GLY A 179 9.41 -9.59 -3.05
C GLY A 179 10.22 -10.54 -3.93
N THR A 180 10.13 -11.81 -3.59
CA THR A 180 10.70 -12.93 -4.35
C THR A 180 9.78 -14.14 -4.19
N PRO A 181 9.09 -14.56 -5.26
CA PRO A 181 9.19 -14.10 -6.65
C PRO A 181 8.68 -12.66 -6.86
N PRO A 182 8.99 -12.02 -8.00
CA PRO A 182 8.56 -10.66 -8.29
C PRO A 182 7.05 -10.49 -8.25
N LEU A 183 6.59 -9.30 -7.89
CA LEU A 183 5.16 -9.00 -7.84
C LEU A 183 4.49 -9.07 -9.22
N THR A 184 3.25 -9.55 -9.24
CA THR A 184 2.43 -9.70 -10.46
C THR A 184 1.44 -8.57 -10.63
N GLN A 185 1.06 -7.89 -9.54
CA GLN A 185 0.08 -6.82 -9.57
C GLN A 185 0.26 -5.87 -8.40
N HIS A 186 -0.04 -4.58 -8.63
CA HIS A 186 -0.12 -3.56 -7.59
C HIS A 186 -1.25 -2.57 -7.88
N GLY A 187 -1.52 -1.67 -6.94
CA GLY A 187 -2.55 -0.66 -7.05
C GLY A 187 -3.01 -0.17 -5.69
N VAL A 188 -4.20 0.42 -5.65
CA VAL A 188 -4.89 0.78 -4.41
C VAL A 188 -6.23 0.07 -4.31
N CYS A 189 -6.66 -0.26 -3.10
CA CYS A 189 -8.00 -0.76 -2.79
C CYS A 189 -8.69 0.17 -1.80
N TRP A 190 -10.04 0.28 -1.91
CA TRP A 190 -10.81 1.20 -1.07
C TRP A 190 -12.22 0.71 -0.79
N ASN A 191 -12.75 1.15 0.36
CA ASN A 191 -14.13 0.96 0.78
C ASN A 191 -14.55 2.10 1.73
N THR A 192 -15.78 2.05 2.24
CA THR A 192 -16.33 3.01 3.21
C THR A 192 -16.37 2.48 4.64
N THR A 193 -15.97 1.23 4.88
CA THR A 193 -16.07 0.54 6.19
C THR A 193 -14.75 0.36 6.92
N GLY A 194 -13.62 0.63 6.23
CA GLY A 194 -12.28 0.45 6.79
C GLY A 194 -11.64 -0.88 6.40
N SER A 195 -10.33 -0.96 6.62
CA SER A 195 -9.49 -2.14 6.31
C SER A 195 -9.71 -2.72 4.90
N PRO A 196 -9.67 -1.89 3.84
CA PRO A 196 -9.92 -2.37 2.49
C PRO A 196 -8.91 -3.43 2.07
N THR A 197 -9.40 -4.40 1.28
CA THR A 197 -8.64 -5.50 0.71
C THR A 197 -8.82 -5.56 -0.80
N ILE A 198 -8.10 -6.45 -1.48
CA ILE A 198 -8.29 -6.68 -2.92
C ILE A 198 -9.65 -7.30 -3.28
N SER A 199 -10.49 -7.65 -2.29
CA SER A 199 -11.88 -8.08 -2.51
C SER A 199 -12.85 -6.89 -2.64
N ASP A 200 -12.43 -5.69 -2.20
CA ASP A 200 -13.17 -4.45 -2.32
C ASP A 200 -12.90 -3.78 -3.68
N ASN A 201 -13.36 -2.54 -3.84
CA ASN A 201 -12.99 -1.73 -5.01
C ASN A 201 -11.47 -1.57 -5.08
N ARG A 202 -10.92 -1.68 -6.29
CA ARG A 202 -9.48 -1.57 -6.49
C ARG A 202 -9.09 -1.15 -7.90
N THR A 203 -7.91 -0.58 -8.04
CA THR A 203 -7.21 -0.45 -9.32
C THR A 203 -6.35 -1.68 -9.58
N LYS A 204 -5.91 -1.87 -10.82
CA LYS A 204 -5.05 -2.97 -11.26
C LYS A 204 -4.00 -2.42 -12.22
N GLU A 205 -2.80 -2.13 -11.71
CA GLU A 205 -1.72 -1.50 -12.49
C GLU A 205 -0.73 -2.52 -13.09
N GLY A 206 -0.92 -3.84 -12.83
CA GLY A 206 -0.05 -4.90 -13.32
C GLY A 206 1.23 -5.07 -12.51
N SER A 207 2.24 -5.70 -13.14
CA SER A 207 3.56 -5.93 -12.56
C SER A 207 4.47 -4.70 -12.71
N VAL A 208 5.49 -4.61 -11.87
CA VAL A 208 6.56 -3.61 -11.96
C VAL A 208 7.90 -4.27 -11.66
N SER A 209 8.98 -3.78 -12.31
CA SER A 209 10.33 -4.34 -12.20
C SER A 209 11.27 -3.53 -11.29
N ALA A 210 10.80 -2.40 -10.75
CA ALA A 210 11.57 -1.56 -9.84
C ALA A 210 10.72 -1.09 -8.66
N THR A 211 11.33 -0.86 -7.51
CA THR A 211 10.71 -0.20 -6.37
C THR A 211 10.47 1.28 -6.69
N GLY A 212 9.47 1.88 -6.06
CA GLY A 212 9.18 3.29 -6.26
C GLY A 212 7.73 3.65 -6.00
N ALA A 213 7.46 4.95 -6.08
CA ALA A 213 6.12 5.50 -5.94
C ALA A 213 5.28 5.22 -7.18
N PHE A 214 3.97 5.03 -6.98
CA PHE A 214 2.99 4.88 -8.05
C PHE A 214 1.71 5.63 -7.71
N THR A 215 0.92 5.92 -8.72
CA THR A 215 -0.39 6.57 -8.62
C THR A 215 -1.44 5.73 -9.32
N SER A 216 -2.66 5.74 -8.81
CA SER A 216 -3.80 4.99 -9.35
C SER A 216 -5.06 5.86 -9.35
N SER A 217 -5.78 5.88 -10.46
CA SER A 217 -7.03 6.65 -10.58
C SER A 217 -8.20 5.92 -9.93
N MET A 218 -8.79 6.51 -8.93
CA MET A 218 -10.01 6.05 -8.27
C MET A 218 -11.21 6.76 -8.88
N THR A 219 -12.19 6.04 -9.40
CA THR A 219 -13.40 6.57 -10.06
C THR A 219 -14.67 5.94 -9.51
N GLY A 220 -15.83 6.53 -9.81
CA GLY A 220 -17.11 6.01 -9.33
C GLY A 220 -17.32 6.18 -7.83
N LEU A 221 -16.64 7.14 -7.21
CA LEU A 221 -16.81 7.47 -5.81
C LEU A 221 -18.14 8.23 -5.61
N SER A 222 -18.74 8.07 -4.45
CA SER A 222 -19.90 8.87 -4.02
C SER A 222 -19.43 10.21 -3.48
N PRO A 223 -20.05 11.32 -3.84
CA PRO A 223 -19.70 12.64 -3.30
C PRO A 223 -19.94 12.73 -1.79
N ASN A 224 -19.25 13.65 -1.12
CA ASN A 224 -19.36 13.91 0.32
C ASN A 224 -19.29 12.62 1.18
N THR A 225 -18.43 11.69 0.78
CA THR A 225 -18.33 10.35 1.39
C THR A 225 -16.90 10.11 1.84
N THR A 226 -16.73 9.57 3.04
CA THR A 226 -15.43 9.16 3.56
C THR A 226 -15.06 7.77 3.07
N TYR A 227 -13.88 7.64 2.52
CA TYR A 227 -13.28 6.39 2.06
C TYR A 227 -12.00 6.08 2.83
N TYR A 228 -11.75 4.79 3.02
CA TYR A 228 -10.50 4.24 3.52
C TYR A 228 -9.76 3.60 2.35
N VAL A 229 -8.45 3.82 2.28
CA VAL A 229 -7.61 3.38 1.15
C VAL A 229 -6.37 2.68 1.66
N ARG A 230 -5.96 1.62 0.99
CA ARG A 230 -4.66 0.95 1.16
C ARG A 230 -4.02 0.69 -0.19
N ALA A 231 -2.76 1.01 -0.32
CA ALA A 231 -1.94 0.49 -1.40
C ALA A 231 -1.75 -1.02 -1.21
N TYR A 232 -1.68 -1.78 -2.30
CA TYR A 232 -1.43 -3.22 -2.25
C TYR A 232 -0.42 -3.64 -3.32
N ALA A 233 0.29 -4.73 -3.03
CA ALA A 233 1.16 -5.43 -3.96
C ALA A 233 0.98 -6.94 -3.79
N THR A 234 0.84 -7.67 -4.90
CA THR A 234 0.56 -9.12 -4.92
C THR A 234 1.63 -9.85 -5.71
N ASP A 235 2.11 -10.96 -5.16
CA ASP A 235 2.91 -11.96 -5.85
C ASP A 235 2.25 -13.35 -5.76
N THR A 236 2.97 -14.42 -6.09
CA THR A 236 2.47 -15.80 -5.98
C THR A 236 2.43 -16.31 -4.53
N VAL A 237 3.06 -15.60 -3.59
CA VAL A 237 3.05 -15.94 -2.15
C VAL A 237 1.82 -15.36 -1.47
N GLY A 238 1.40 -14.13 -1.87
CA GLY A 238 0.25 -13.46 -1.27
C GLY A 238 0.15 -11.99 -1.63
N THR A 239 -0.68 -11.28 -0.88
CA THR A 239 -0.90 -9.84 -1.04
C THR A 239 -0.44 -9.10 0.21
N ALA A 240 0.46 -8.15 0.02
CA ALA A 240 0.86 -7.18 1.03
C ALA A 240 0.04 -5.90 0.89
N TYR A 241 -0.27 -5.28 2.02
CA TYR A 241 -1.01 -4.03 2.08
C TYR A 241 -0.22 -2.98 2.85
N GLY A 242 -0.25 -1.74 2.37
CA GLY A 242 0.25 -0.59 3.10
C GLY A 242 -0.64 -0.22 4.29
N ASN A 243 -0.22 0.78 5.06
CA ASN A 243 -1.04 1.40 6.09
C ASN A 243 -2.35 1.93 5.50
N GLN A 244 -3.40 1.98 6.30
CA GLN A 244 -4.66 2.61 5.91
C GLN A 244 -4.56 4.12 6.01
N VAL A 245 -5.05 4.82 5.00
CA VAL A 245 -5.33 6.26 5.03
C VAL A 245 -6.81 6.49 4.75
N SER A 246 -7.35 7.63 5.16
CA SER A 246 -8.73 8.02 4.88
C SER A 246 -8.77 9.39 4.21
N PHE A 247 -9.80 9.61 3.40
CA PHE A 247 -10.12 10.90 2.79
C PHE A 247 -11.63 11.01 2.60
N SER A 248 -12.13 12.23 2.44
CA SER A 248 -13.53 12.46 2.07
C SER A 248 -13.60 13.13 0.69
N THR A 249 -14.45 12.60 -0.17
CA THR A 249 -14.73 13.22 -1.47
C THR A 249 -15.37 14.57 -1.28
N SER A 250 -15.16 15.48 -2.25
CA SER A 250 -15.76 16.79 -2.23
C SER A 250 -17.29 16.71 -2.30
N ALA A 251 -17.96 17.68 -1.69
CA ALA A 251 -19.40 17.84 -1.86
C ALA A 251 -19.72 18.20 -3.33
N GLN A 252 -20.91 17.84 -3.79
CA GLN A 252 -21.42 18.14 -5.14
C GLN A 252 -22.62 19.06 -5.05
N THR A 253 -22.66 20.12 -5.85
CA THR A 253 -23.79 21.02 -5.95
C THR A 253 -25.00 20.31 -6.58
N PRO A 254 -26.25 20.69 -6.21
CA PRO A 254 -27.44 20.18 -6.87
C PRO A 254 -27.52 20.60 -8.35
N THR A 255 -28.35 19.92 -9.13
CA THR A 255 -28.70 20.36 -10.49
C THR A 255 -30.18 20.68 -10.56
N VAL A 256 -30.49 21.87 -11.09
CA VAL A 256 -31.87 22.37 -11.17
C VAL A 256 -32.13 22.99 -12.54
N SER A 257 -33.33 22.87 -13.05
CA SER A 257 -33.82 23.54 -14.26
C SER A 257 -35.00 24.45 -13.94
N THR A 258 -35.05 25.61 -14.60
CA THR A 258 -36.16 26.53 -14.52
C THR A 258 -37.23 26.14 -15.55
N GLN A 259 -38.48 26.07 -15.12
CA GLN A 259 -39.64 25.84 -15.97
C GLN A 259 -40.35 27.14 -16.27
N ALA A 260 -41.24 27.16 -17.28
CA ALA A 260 -42.06 28.30 -17.63
C ALA A 260 -42.88 28.84 -16.42
N VAL A 261 -42.94 30.14 -16.25
CA VAL A 261 -43.74 30.81 -15.23
C VAL A 261 -45.20 30.67 -15.57
N ALA A 262 -46.01 30.39 -14.56
CA ALA A 262 -47.45 30.17 -14.70
C ALA A 262 -48.25 31.15 -13.85
N HIS A 263 -49.60 31.18 -14.06
CA HIS A 263 -50.56 32.01 -13.29
C HIS A 263 -50.11 33.45 -13.13
N ILE A 264 -49.62 34.07 -14.25
CA ILE A 264 -49.15 35.46 -14.27
C ILE A 264 -50.29 36.37 -13.98
N GLY A 265 -50.26 37.08 -12.84
CA GLY A 265 -51.17 38.13 -12.42
C GLY A 265 -50.56 39.52 -12.59
N THR A 266 -51.15 40.55 -12.00
CA THR A 266 -50.66 41.91 -11.98
C THR A 266 -49.52 42.10 -10.95
N THR A 267 -49.59 41.39 -9.82
CA THR A 267 -48.59 41.51 -8.72
C THR A 267 -48.07 40.19 -8.23
N THR A 268 -48.52 39.06 -8.82
CA THR A 268 -48.14 37.69 -8.43
C THR A 268 -47.93 36.83 -9.66
N ALA A 269 -47.14 35.76 -9.52
CA ALA A 269 -46.96 34.71 -10.50
C ALA A 269 -46.53 33.42 -9.80
N ILE A 270 -46.59 32.27 -10.51
CA ILE A 270 -46.03 31.00 -10.03
C ILE A 270 -44.75 30.73 -10.82
N GLY A 271 -43.61 30.77 -10.12
CA GLY A 271 -42.34 30.29 -10.65
C GLY A 271 -42.24 28.77 -10.49
N ASN A 272 -41.76 28.07 -11.52
CA ASN A 272 -41.64 26.62 -11.58
C ASN A 272 -40.18 26.19 -11.77
N GLY A 273 -39.79 25.13 -11.07
CA GLY A 273 -38.47 24.53 -11.19
C GLY A 273 -38.53 23.00 -11.13
N ASN A 274 -37.44 22.37 -11.52
CA ASN A 274 -37.26 20.93 -11.39
C ASN A 274 -35.87 20.62 -10.90
N ILE A 275 -35.71 19.97 -9.76
CA ILE A 275 -34.44 19.46 -9.26
C ILE A 275 -34.22 18.11 -9.91
N THR A 276 -33.16 18.01 -10.74
CA THR A 276 -32.81 16.79 -11.48
C THR A 276 -31.72 15.97 -10.77
N ASP A 277 -30.93 16.61 -9.91
CA ASP A 277 -29.93 15.99 -9.03
C ASP A 277 -29.88 16.76 -7.71
N LEU A 278 -29.95 16.03 -6.60
CA LEU A 278 -29.89 16.63 -5.26
C LEU A 278 -28.48 17.15 -4.91
N GLY A 279 -27.45 16.68 -5.61
CA GLY A 279 -26.09 16.85 -5.17
C GLY A 279 -25.78 16.05 -3.89
N ALA A 280 -24.69 16.40 -3.22
CA ALA A 280 -24.34 15.78 -1.94
C ALA A 280 -23.59 16.80 -1.05
N PRO A 281 -24.08 17.10 0.14
CA PRO A 281 -25.36 16.64 0.71
C PRO A 281 -26.57 17.21 -0.01
N ASN A 282 -27.78 16.71 0.34
CA ASN A 282 -29.04 17.19 -0.20
C ASN A 282 -29.19 18.71 -0.02
N PRO A 283 -30.01 19.38 -0.87
CA PRO A 283 -30.26 20.80 -0.72
C PRO A 283 -30.90 21.14 0.62
N MET A 284 -30.37 22.15 1.29
CA MET A 284 -30.96 22.71 2.50
C MET A 284 -31.97 23.82 2.18
N GLN A 285 -31.98 24.31 0.93
CA GLN A 285 -32.88 25.37 0.48
C GLN A 285 -33.09 25.25 -1.03
N HIS A 286 -34.34 25.51 -1.49
CA HIS A 286 -34.67 25.61 -2.91
C HIS A 286 -35.80 26.62 -3.12
N GLY A 287 -36.02 27.01 -4.37
CA GLY A 287 -37.04 27.96 -4.75
C GLY A 287 -36.77 28.62 -6.11
N VAL A 288 -37.39 29.75 -6.33
CA VAL A 288 -37.09 30.60 -7.47
C VAL A 288 -36.58 31.98 -7.01
N CYS A 289 -35.72 32.59 -7.82
CA CYS A 289 -35.30 34.00 -7.65
C CYS A 289 -35.64 34.77 -8.90
N TRP A 290 -35.95 36.07 -8.75
CA TRP A 290 -36.35 36.93 -9.84
C TRP A 290 -35.83 38.37 -9.70
N SER A 291 -35.74 39.05 -10.83
CA SER A 291 -35.31 40.44 -10.94
C SER A 291 -35.84 41.06 -12.23
N THR A 292 -35.87 42.39 -12.33
CA THR A 292 -36.08 43.10 -13.57
C THR A 292 -34.83 43.17 -14.44
N THR A 293 -33.69 42.73 -13.94
CA THR A 293 -32.43 42.56 -14.67
C THR A 293 -32.13 41.09 -14.90
N VAL A 294 -31.40 40.78 -15.97
CA VAL A 294 -30.95 39.43 -16.34
C VAL A 294 -30.09 38.77 -15.26
N ASN A 295 -30.04 37.47 -15.26
CA ASN A 295 -29.27 36.65 -14.33
C ASN A 295 -29.58 36.88 -12.84
N PRO A 296 -30.87 36.77 -12.42
CA PRO A 296 -31.24 36.90 -11.02
C PRO A 296 -30.53 35.87 -10.14
N THR A 297 -30.19 36.28 -8.93
CA THR A 297 -29.55 35.43 -7.93
C THR A 297 -30.31 35.45 -6.60
N ILE A 298 -29.97 34.56 -5.69
CA ILE A 298 -30.58 34.51 -4.36
C ILE A 298 -30.25 35.74 -3.48
N ALA A 299 -29.39 36.64 -3.92
CA ALA A 299 -29.15 37.89 -3.24
C ALA A 299 -30.33 38.90 -3.39
N GLY A 300 -31.11 38.77 -4.46
CA GLY A 300 -32.31 39.56 -4.74
C GLY A 300 -33.62 38.92 -4.24
N SER A 301 -34.71 39.24 -4.94
CA SER A 301 -36.03 38.65 -4.64
C SER A 301 -36.00 37.15 -4.87
N LYS A 302 -36.54 36.36 -3.90
CA LYS A 302 -36.55 34.92 -3.97
C LYS A 302 -37.69 34.32 -3.10
N THR A 303 -38.05 33.09 -3.43
CA THR A 303 -38.81 32.22 -2.49
C THR A 303 -37.82 31.36 -1.74
N ALA A 304 -38.23 30.85 -0.57
CA ALA A 304 -37.42 29.96 0.27
C ALA A 304 -38.33 28.83 0.80
N GLN A 305 -38.21 27.64 0.20
CA GLN A 305 -39.07 26.48 0.48
C GLN A 305 -38.41 25.46 1.42
N GLY A 306 -37.16 25.73 1.88
CA GLY A 306 -36.45 24.85 2.80
C GLY A 306 -35.77 23.68 2.10
N SER A 307 -35.47 22.61 2.86
CA SER A 307 -34.78 21.42 2.41
C SER A 307 -35.62 20.55 1.50
N VAL A 308 -34.97 19.78 0.63
CA VAL A 308 -35.60 18.78 -0.20
C VAL A 308 -34.76 17.49 -0.21
N SER A 309 -35.44 16.33 -0.18
CA SER A 309 -34.81 15.02 -0.12
C SER A 309 -35.10 14.10 -1.31
N ALA A 310 -35.86 14.61 -2.30
CA ALA A 310 -36.17 13.89 -3.53
C ALA A 310 -36.07 14.82 -4.74
N THR A 311 -35.64 14.30 -5.88
CA THR A 311 -35.71 15.00 -7.16
C THR A 311 -37.14 15.19 -7.62
N GLY A 312 -37.39 16.22 -8.41
CA GLY A 312 -38.72 16.46 -8.95
C GLY A 312 -39.03 17.92 -9.16
N ALA A 313 -40.22 18.15 -9.75
CA ALA A 313 -40.73 19.49 -10.01
C ALA A 313 -41.26 20.14 -8.71
N PHE A 314 -41.11 21.44 -8.63
CA PHE A 314 -41.63 22.28 -7.55
C PHE A 314 -42.19 23.58 -8.09
N THR A 315 -43.11 24.18 -7.32
CA THR A 315 -43.73 25.47 -7.63
C THR A 315 -43.49 26.45 -6.49
N SER A 316 -43.37 27.73 -6.81
CA SER A 316 -43.13 28.78 -5.83
C SER A 316 -43.97 30.02 -6.14
N ASN A 317 -44.67 30.54 -5.15
CA ASN A 317 -45.48 31.74 -5.28
C ASN A 317 -44.53 32.98 -5.26
N MET A 318 -44.53 33.72 -6.35
CA MET A 318 -43.84 35.01 -6.48
C MET A 318 -44.87 36.10 -6.16
N SER A 319 -44.50 37.10 -5.38
CA SER A 319 -45.33 38.24 -4.99
C SER A 319 -44.53 39.55 -5.03
N GLY A 320 -45.25 40.71 -4.93
CA GLY A 320 -44.65 42.00 -4.96
C GLY A 320 -44.16 42.42 -6.35
N LEU A 321 -44.77 41.82 -7.39
CA LEU A 321 -44.45 42.23 -8.77
C LEU A 321 -45.11 43.58 -9.10
N SER A 322 -44.49 44.31 -9.98
CA SER A 322 -45.06 45.55 -10.56
C SER A 322 -45.81 45.17 -11.84
N PRO A 323 -47.06 45.68 -12.01
CA PRO A 323 -47.78 45.44 -13.25
C PRO A 323 -47.02 45.94 -14.47
N ASP A 324 -47.29 45.34 -15.63
CA ASP A 324 -46.67 45.65 -16.94
C ASP A 324 -45.14 45.67 -16.93
N THR A 325 -44.51 44.89 -16.04
CA THR A 325 -43.07 44.84 -15.85
C THR A 325 -42.55 43.49 -16.25
N THR A 326 -41.47 43.43 -17.00
CA THR A 326 -40.79 42.19 -17.38
C THR A 326 -39.82 41.77 -16.27
N TYR A 327 -39.92 40.49 -15.89
CA TYR A 327 -39.07 39.81 -14.91
C TYR A 327 -38.34 38.66 -15.53
N TYR A 328 -37.10 38.47 -15.09
CA TYR A 328 -36.28 37.30 -15.35
C TYR A 328 -36.31 36.39 -14.11
N VAL A 329 -36.42 35.10 -14.32
CA VAL A 329 -36.60 34.10 -13.24
C VAL A 329 -35.64 32.98 -13.43
N ARG A 330 -35.06 32.49 -12.33
CA ARG A 330 -34.28 31.27 -12.26
C ARG A 330 -34.70 30.42 -11.05
N ALA A 331 -34.93 29.14 -11.27
CA ALA A 331 -35.01 28.18 -10.18
C ALA A 331 -33.61 28.04 -9.55
N TYR A 332 -33.55 27.80 -8.25
CA TYR A 332 -32.29 27.56 -7.54
C TYR A 332 -32.42 26.45 -6.51
N ALA A 333 -31.27 25.80 -6.20
CA ALA A 333 -31.10 24.91 -5.07
C ALA A 333 -29.72 25.10 -4.45
N THR A 334 -29.64 25.04 -3.12
CA THR A 334 -28.43 25.34 -2.35
C THR A 334 -28.15 24.20 -1.38
N ASN A 335 -26.91 23.72 -1.38
CA ASN A 335 -26.37 22.83 -0.34
C ASN A 335 -25.01 23.39 0.18
N THR A 336 -24.27 22.62 0.97
CA THR A 336 -22.95 23.06 1.50
C THR A 336 -21.89 23.22 0.44
N ALA A 337 -22.05 22.61 -0.75
CA ALA A 337 -21.13 22.80 -1.89
C ALA A 337 -21.38 24.11 -2.61
N GLY A 338 -22.58 24.70 -2.51
CA GLY A 338 -22.93 25.96 -3.17
C GLY A 338 -24.37 26.02 -3.66
N THR A 339 -24.68 27.08 -4.40
CA THR A 339 -25.96 27.32 -5.05
C THR A 339 -25.85 27.06 -6.54
N SER A 340 -26.74 26.22 -7.05
CA SER A 340 -26.97 26.06 -8.49
C SER A 340 -28.23 26.77 -8.93
N TYR A 341 -28.18 27.28 -10.16
CA TYR A 341 -29.30 27.97 -10.79
C TYR A 341 -29.67 27.27 -12.09
N GLY A 342 -30.98 27.16 -12.35
CA GLY A 342 -31.49 26.73 -13.65
C GLY A 342 -31.25 27.76 -14.75
N ASN A 343 -31.65 27.42 -15.97
CA ASN A 343 -31.73 28.33 -17.10
C ASN A 343 -32.61 29.55 -16.74
N GLU A 344 -32.36 30.72 -17.34
CA GLU A 344 -33.18 31.87 -17.17
C GLU A 344 -34.42 31.79 -18.07
N VAL A 345 -35.58 32.16 -17.53
CA VAL A 345 -36.83 32.39 -18.26
C VAL A 345 -37.33 33.79 -17.95
N SER A 346 -38.09 34.43 -18.86
CA SER A 346 -38.68 35.74 -18.65
C SER A 346 -40.16 35.70 -18.82
N PHE A 347 -40.86 36.61 -18.14
CA PHE A 347 -42.28 36.86 -18.29
C PHE A 347 -42.58 38.31 -18.02
N THR A 348 -43.72 38.82 -18.50
CA THR A 348 -44.22 40.16 -18.17
C THR A 348 -45.45 40.04 -17.28
N ALA A 349 -45.44 40.68 -16.14
CA ALA A 349 -46.61 40.75 -15.25
C ALA A 349 -47.78 41.44 -15.98
N ARG A 350 -49.01 40.98 -15.73
CA ARG A 350 -50.16 41.54 -16.42
C ARG A 350 -50.30 43.04 -16.16
N ALA A 351 -50.73 43.75 -17.17
CA ALA A 351 -51.11 45.14 -17.05
C ALA A 351 -52.31 45.29 -16.06
N LYS A 352 -52.34 46.40 -15.36
CA LYS A 352 -53.41 46.74 -14.43
C LYS A 352 -54.29 47.78 -15.09
N ALA A 353 -55.59 47.53 -15.25
CA ALA A 353 -56.51 48.50 -15.79
C ALA A 353 -56.67 49.69 -14.86
N PRO A 354 -56.85 50.89 -15.38
CA PRO A 354 -57.18 52.08 -14.57
C PRO A 354 -58.54 51.91 -13.86
N THR A 355 -58.68 52.60 -12.73
CA THR A 355 -59.97 52.69 -12.03
C THR A 355 -60.49 54.09 -12.14
N VAL A 356 -61.71 54.20 -12.65
CA VAL A 356 -62.38 55.49 -12.90
C VAL A 356 -63.71 55.49 -12.16
N THR A 357 -64.05 56.62 -11.57
CA THR A 357 -65.36 56.84 -11.00
C THR A 357 -66.04 57.99 -11.72
N THR A 358 -67.30 57.82 -12.04
CA THR A 358 -68.15 58.91 -12.60
C THR A 358 -68.72 59.69 -11.45
N GLN A 359 -68.70 61.00 -11.59
CA GLN A 359 -69.31 61.94 -10.65
C GLN A 359 -70.53 62.53 -11.31
N ALA A 360 -71.38 63.23 -10.49
CA ALA A 360 -72.59 63.86 -10.97
C ALA A 360 -72.23 64.92 -12.07
N GLU A 361 -72.99 64.92 -13.09
CA GLU A 361 -72.94 65.95 -14.16
C GLU A 361 -73.18 67.36 -13.58
N THR A 362 -72.52 68.35 -14.14
CA THR A 362 -72.67 69.74 -13.81
C THR A 362 -72.96 70.57 -15.09
N ASP A 363 -73.33 71.83 -14.93
CA ASP A 363 -73.60 72.77 -16.05
C ASP A 363 -74.58 72.17 -17.10
N ILE A 364 -75.72 71.58 -16.54
CA ILE A 364 -76.72 70.90 -17.37
C ILE A 364 -77.56 72.04 -18.06
N GLY A 365 -77.43 72.15 -19.37
CA GLY A 365 -78.22 73.00 -20.25
C GLY A 365 -79.16 72.19 -21.11
N GLU A 366 -79.95 72.85 -22.03
CA GLU A 366 -80.95 72.22 -22.90
C GLU A 366 -80.30 71.16 -23.86
N THR A 367 -79.06 71.35 -24.27
CA THR A 367 -78.35 70.48 -25.23
C THR A 367 -76.91 70.18 -24.82
N THR A 368 -76.47 70.55 -23.62
CA THR A 368 -75.08 70.40 -23.12
C THR A 368 -75.11 70.00 -21.65
N ALA A 369 -74.08 69.29 -21.22
CA ALA A 369 -73.74 68.98 -19.84
C ALA A 369 -72.24 68.83 -19.70
N THR A 370 -71.73 69.14 -18.53
CA THR A 370 -70.34 68.82 -18.20
C THR A 370 -70.31 67.48 -17.48
N GLY A 371 -69.73 66.48 -18.12
CA GLY A 371 -69.46 65.14 -17.51
C GLY A 371 -68.25 65.22 -16.59
N ASN A 372 -68.40 64.72 -15.38
CA ASN A 372 -67.35 64.73 -14.35
C ASN A 372 -66.91 63.30 -14.04
N GLY A 373 -65.63 63.07 -13.89
CA GLY A 373 -65.03 61.80 -13.52
C GLY A 373 -63.73 61.98 -12.77
N THR A 374 -63.39 61.00 -11.98
CA THR A 374 -62.07 60.93 -11.29
C THR A 374 -61.41 59.66 -11.60
N ILE A 375 -60.17 59.70 -12.04
CA ILE A 375 -59.28 58.57 -12.13
C ILE A 375 -58.68 58.36 -10.73
N THR A 376 -59.10 57.25 -10.06
CA THR A 376 -58.63 56.90 -8.70
C THR A 376 -57.42 56.02 -8.71
N ASP A 377 -57.12 55.35 -9.83
CA ASP A 377 -55.90 54.56 -10.07
C ASP A 377 -55.57 54.62 -11.56
N LEU A 378 -54.32 54.99 -11.87
CA LEU A 378 -53.88 55.11 -13.27
C LEU A 378 -53.74 53.75 -13.97
N GLY A 379 -53.68 52.65 -13.22
CA GLY A 379 -53.30 51.37 -13.80
C GLY A 379 -51.80 51.33 -14.18
N ALA A 380 -51.45 50.33 -14.97
CA ALA A 380 -50.11 50.20 -15.56
C ALA A 380 -50.22 49.43 -16.88
N PRO A 381 -49.85 49.99 -18.03
CA PRO A 381 -49.35 51.38 -18.21
C PRO A 381 -50.43 52.41 -17.90
N PRO A 382 -50.10 53.70 -17.68
CA PRO A 382 -51.05 54.75 -17.49
C PRO A 382 -52.02 54.89 -18.71
N PRO A 383 -53.26 55.45 -18.52
CA PRO A 383 -54.21 55.68 -19.60
C PRO A 383 -53.62 56.64 -20.66
N THR A 384 -53.89 56.37 -21.90
CA THR A 384 -53.46 57.20 -23.05
C THR A 384 -54.59 58.09 -23.52
N GLN A 385 -55.79 57.93 -23.02
CA GLN A 385 -56.98 58.79 -23.29
C GLN A 385 -57.82 58.86 -22.02
#